data_76413460da8defdd30012d6944ea6e4f
#
_entry.id   76413460da8defdd30012d6944ea6e4f
#
_cell.length_a   1.000
_cell.length_b   1.000
_cell.length_c   1.000
_cell.angle_alpha   90.00
_cell.angle_beta   90.00
_cell.angle_gamma   90.00
#
_symmetry.space_group_name_H-M   'P 1'
#
loop_
_entity.id
_entity.type
_entity.pdbx_description
1 polymer ?
#
loop_
_entity_poly.entity_id
_entity_poly.type
_entity_poly.pdbx_seq_one_letter_code
_entity_poly.pdbx_strand_id
1 'polypeptide(L)'
;MFGAGIGRICAVAAASTAGEMADLVRAGLRETPTIELRMDWLRNDSERFRLLLWLKRYKPRRATFLATCRRRLGGGKFPGSIQAELRWLALAREAGCTWCDLEIETFRELPCGSIGSLGLPPRILLSLHDFQRLPVRLTSLSATAHLEADAVKIAAHVRTFADGLRLLHLTGRFDKLVAVPMGEVGLHARILALREGSALAYAPIGEATAPGQVS
;
A
#
# COMPACT_ATOMS: atom_id res chain seq x y z
N MET A 1 11.39 -4.52 9.35
CA MET A 1 12.12 -4.52 8.06
C MET A 1 11.30 -5.33 7.09
N PHE A 2 10.97 -4.80 5.92
CA PHE A 2 10.69 -5.68 4.81
C PHE A 2 11.94 -6.54 4.72
N GLY A 3 11.88 -7.85 5.05
CA GLY A 3 13.05 -8.67 5.40
C GLY A 3 14.12 -8.72 4.31
N ALA A 4 15.34 -9.05 4.66
CA ALA A 4 16.40 -9.37 3.70
C ALA A 4 15.89 -10.46 2.74
N GLY A 5 15.68 -10.14 1.47
CA GLY A 5 15.07 -11.02 0.45
C GLY A 5 13.72 -10.57 -0.09
N ILE A 6 13.10 -9.52 0.46
CA ILE A 6 11.96 -8.86 -0.17
C ILE A 6 12.51 -7.84 -1.15
N GLY A 7 12.15 -7.96 -2.41
CA GLY A 7 12.45 -6.93 -3.39
C GLY A 7 11.90 -5.58 -2.89
N ARG A 8 12.70 -4.52 -2.99
CA ARG A 8 12.28 -3.17 -2.59
C ARG A 8 11.27 -2.55 -3.56
N ILE A 9 10.90 -3.28 -4.61
CA ILE A 9 9.84 -2.92 -5.55
C ILE A 9 8.59 -3.70 -5.19
N CYS A 10 7.48 -3.01 -5.00
CA CYS A 10 6.16 -3.57 -4.80
C CYS A 10 5.38 -3.45 -6.10
N ALA A 11 5.11 -4.57 -6.75
CA ALA A 11 4.30 -4.58 -7.95
C ALA A 11 2.81 -4.47 -7.57
N VAL A 12 2.08 -3.56 -8.23
CA VAL A 12 0.69 -3.27 -7.92
C VAL A 12 -0.22 -4.01 -8.88
N ALA A 13 -0.98 -4.97 -8.36
CA ALA A 13 -2.02 -5.68 -9.10
C ALA A 13 -3.37 -5.00 -8.86
N ALA A 14 -3.99 -4.49 -9.93
CA ALA A 14 -5.27 -3.79 -9.87
C ALA A 14 -6.12 -4.18 -11.10
N ALA A 15 -7.22 -4.89 -10.88
CA ALA A 15 -8.12 -5.34 -11.92
C ALA A 15 -9.57 -5.43 -11.44
N SER A 16 -10.52 -5.50 -12.35
CA SER A 16 -11.94 -5.53 -12.03
C SER A 16 -12.47 -6.92 -11.65
N THR A 17 -11.78 -7.97 -12.07
CA THR A 17 -12.14 -9.38 -11.81
C THR A 17 -11.01 -10.12 -11.09
N ALA A 18 -11.37 -11.19 -10.38
CA ALA A 18 -10.42 -12.06 -9.69
C ALA A 18 -9.48 -12.78 -10.68
N GLY A 19 -9.97 -13.13 -11.88
CA GLY A 19 -9.16 -13.79 -12.92
C GLY A 19 -8.05 -12.87 -13.42
N GLU A 20 -8.40 -11.66 -13.89
CA GLU A 20 -7.43 -10.64 -14.31
C GLU A 20 -6.43 -10.30 -13.19
N MET A 21 -6.92 -10.15 -11.95
CA MET A 21 -6.06 -9.88 -10.80
C MET A 21 -5.06 -11.02 -10.58
N ALA A 22 -5.48 -12.28 -10.70
CA ALA A 22 -4.62 -13.44 -10.56
C ALA A 22 -3.54 -13.48 -11.65
N ASP A 23 -3.86 -13.08 -12.89
CA ASP A 23 -2.91 -13.00 -13.99
C ASP A 23 -1.88 -11.90 -13.78
N LEU A 24 -2.30 -10.73 -13.28
CA LEU A 24 -1.39 -9.65 -12.86
C LEU A 24 -0.47 -10.12 -11.73
N VAL A 25 -0.99 -10.82 -10.72
CA VAL A 25 -0.17 -11.37 -9.63
C VAL A 25 0.89 -12.32 -10.19
N ARG A 26 0.53 -13.24 -11.10
CA ARG A 26 1.50 -14.16 -11.72
C ARG A 26 2.56 -13.40 -12.53
N ALA A 27 2.15 -12.35 -13.26
CA ALA A 27 3.06 -11.49 -14.00
C ALA A 27 4.03 -10.76 -13.05
N GLY A 28 3.51 -10.12 -12.00
CA GLY A 28 4.32 -9.39 -11.03
C GLY A 28 5.31 -10.27 -10.25
N LEU A 29 4.92 -11.51 -9.93
CA LEU A 29 5.81 -12.45 -9.23
C LEU A 29 7.00 -12.93 -10.08
N ARG A 30 7.01 -12.69 -11.40
CA ARG A 30 8.20 -12.89 -12.23
C ARG A 30 9.24 -11.77 -12.06
N GLU A 31 8.78 -10.58 -11.66
CA GLU A 31 9.61 -9.38 -11.54
C GLU A 31 10.04 -9.10 -10.08
N THR A 32 9.12 -9.34 -9.13
CA THR A 32 9.38 -9.06 -7.71
C THR A 32 8.60 -10.00 -6.80
N PRO A 33 9.14 -10.36 -5.62
CA PRO A 33 8.40 -11.17 -4.65
C PRO A 33 7.33 -10.39 -3.87
N THR A 34 7.22 -9.07 -4.03
CA THR A 34 6.29 -8.23 -3.26
C THR A 34 5.16 -7.71 -4.14
N ILE A 35 3.93 -8.09 -3.83
CA ILE A 35 2.74 -7.73 -4.60
C ILE A 35 1.73 -7.01 -3.70
N GLU A 36 1.29 -5.81 -4.11
CA GLU A 36 0.10 -5.16 -3.57
C GLU A 36 -1.14 -5.66 -4.31
N LEU A 37 -2.12 -6.14 -3.55
CA LEU A 37 -3.43 -6.57 -4.06
C LEU A 37 -4.45 -5.45 -3.85
N ARG A 38 -4.81 -4.72 -4.89
CA ARG A 38 -5.80 -3.64 -4.87
C ARG A 38 -7.22 -4.21 -4.88
N MET A 39 -7.65 -4.77 -3.74
CA MET A 39 -8.98 -5.38 -3.60
C MET A 39 -10.12 -4.38 -3.80
N ASP A 40 -9.86 -3.11 -3.60
CA ASP A 40 -10.80 -2.02 -3.87
C ASP A 40 -11.13 -1.85 -5.37
N TRP A 41 -10.27 -2.32 -6.28
CA TRP A 41 -10.52 -2.29 -7.73
C TRP A 41 -11.46 -3.38 -8.21
N LEU A 42 -11.59 -4.48 -7.47
CA LEU A 42 -12.51 -5.54 -7.81
C LEU A 42 -13.95 -5.04 -7.76
N ARG A 43 -14.72 -5.32 -8.82
CA ARG A 43 -16.04 -4.73 -9.07
C ARG A 43 -17.09 -5.01 -7.99
N ASN A 44 -16.96 -6.13 -7.25
CA ASN A 44 -17.90 -6.54 -6.20
C ASN A 44 -17.28 -7.53 -5.20
N ASP A 45 -18.01 -7.85 -4.15
CA ASP A 45 -17.58 -8.74 -3.08
C ASP A 45 -17.37 -10.19 -3.52
N SER A 46 -18.13 -10.66 -4.54
CA SER A 46 -17.91 -11.99 -5.09
C SER A 46 -16.55 -12.13 -5.74
N GLU A 47 -16.08 -11.09 -6.44
CA GLU A 47 -14.73 -11.09 -7.02
C GLU A 47 -13.65 -11.02 -5.94
N ARG A 48 -13.86 -10.24 -4.87
CA ARG A 48 -12.94 -10.21 -3.71
C ARG A 48 -12.81 -11.58 -3.09
N PHE A 49 -13.94 -12.24 -2.85
CA PHE A 49 -13.95 -13.57 -2.27
C PHE A 49 -13.26 -14.61 -3.18
N ARG A 50 -13.54 -14.58 -4.49
CA ARG A 50 -12.86 -15.46 -5.48
C ARG A 50 -11.36 -15.26 -5.51
N LEU A 51 -10.88 -14.01 -5.47
CA LEU A 51 -9.45 -13.70 -5.41
C LEU A 51 -8.82 -14.32 -4.15
N LEU A 52 -9.42 -14.13 -2.99
CA LEU A 52 -8.89 -14.65 -1.72
C LEU A 52 -8.90 -16.18 -1.69
N LEU A 53 -9.93 -16.83 -2.21
CA LEU A 53 -9.95 -18.30 -2.37
C LEU A 53 -8.85 -18.80 -3.31
N TRP A 54 -8.64 -18.11 -4.43
CA TRP A 54 -7.56 -18.43 -5.35
C TRP A 54 -6.20 -18.26 -4.65
N LEU A 55 -5.96 -17.15 -3.97
CA LEU A 55 -4.71 -16.87 -3.28
C LEU A 55 -4.40 -17.93 -2.22
N LYS A 56 -5.40 -18.33 -1.43
CA LYS A 56 -5.28 -19.39 -0.42
C LYS A 56 -4.80 -20.73 -0.99
N ARG A 57 -5.13 -21.03 -2.24
CA ARG A 57 -4.73 -22.26 -2.97
C ARG A 57 -3.39 -22.08 -3.69
N TYR A 58 -3.13 -20.89 -4.21
CA TYR A 58 -1.95 -20.60 -5.04
C TYR A 58 -0.63 -20.71 -4.25
N LYS A 59 -0.57 -20.19 -3.04
CA LYS A 59 0.55 -20.29 -2.07
C LYS A 59 1.96 -20.23 -2.70
N PRO A 60 2.31 -19.16 -3.43
CA PRO A 60 3.62 -19.06 -4.04
C PRO A 60 4.71 -18.99 -2.96
N ARG A 61 5.81 -19.71 -3.18
CA ARG A 61 6.95 -19.68 -2.28
C ARG A 61 7.65 -18.32 -2.32
N ARG A 62 7.99 -17.78 -1.17
CA ARG A 62 8.76 -16.51 -0.99
C ARG A 62 8.02 -15.26 -1.48
N ALA A 63 6.72 -15.29 -1.71
CA ALA A 63 5.94 -14.11 -2.02
C ALA A 63 5.47 -13.39 -0.76
N THR A 64 5.45 -12.07 -0.83
CA THR A 64 4.86 -11.18 0.17
C THR A 64 3.65 -10.49 -0.44
N PHE A 65 2.48 -10.69 0.15
CA PHE A 65 1.25 -10.03 -0.28
C PHE A 65 0.88 -8.93 0.70
N LEU A 66 0.69 -7.73 0.14
CA LEU A 66 0.15 -6.55 0.80
C LEU A 66 -1.30 -6.38 0.36
N ALA A 67 -2.26 -6.58 1.27
CA ALA A 67 -3.67 -6.38 0.99
C ALA A 67 -4.06 -4.92 1.14
N THR A 68 -4.66 -4.33 0.11
CA THR A 68 -5.17 -2.95 0.11
C THR A 68 -6.64 -2.93 -0.28
N CYS A 69 -7.50 -2.40 0.59
CA CYS A 69 -8.93 -2.22 0.32
C CYS A 69 -9.35 -0.77 0.54
N ARG A 70 -8.76 0.15 -0.24
CA ARG A 70 -8.88 1.59 -0.04
C ARG A 70 -10.26 2.10 -0.35
N ARG A 71 -10.84 2.83 0.62
CA ARG A 71 -12.15 3.47 0.48
C ARG A 71 -12.09 4.66 -0.49
N ARG A 72 -13.27 5.02 -1.04
CA ARG A 72 -13.40 6.17 -1.97
C ARG A 72 -12.92 7.49 -1.34
N LEU A 73 -13.17 7.70 -0.04
CA LEU A 73 -12.71 8.89 0.68
C LEU A 73 -11.19 9.03 0.70
N GLY A 74 -10.45 7.92 0.72
CA GLY A 74 -8.99 7.87 0.64
C GLY A 74 -8.45 7.76 -0.81
N GLY A 75 -9.27 8.06 -1.82
CA GLY A 75 -8.88 7.99 -3.23
C GLY A 75 -8.87 6.59 -3.84
N GLY A 76 -9.47 5.61 -3.16
CA GLY A 76 -9.68 4.26 -3.67
C GLY A 76 -11.01 4.07 -4.38
N LYS A 77 -11.37 2.82 -4.68
CA LYS A 77 -12.62 2.46 -5.35
C LYS A 77 -13.61 1.72 -4.44
N PHE A 78 -13.22 1.33 -3.21
CA PHE A 78 -14.09 0.60 -2.31
C PHE A 78 -15.23 1.49 -1.77
N PRO A 79 -16.49 1.10 -2.01
CA PRO A 79 -17.66 1.91 -1.59
C PRO A 79 -18.10 1.63 -0.15
N GLY A 80 -17.48 0.66 0.54
CA GLY A 80 -17.93 0.16 1.84
C GLY A 80 -17.53 1.05 3.02
N SER A 81 -18.06 0.68 4.20
CA SER A 81 -17.70 1.29 5.49
C SER A 81 -16.33 0.83 5.97
N ILE A 82 -15.84 1.45 7.05
CA ILE A 82 -14.62 1.02 7.77
C ILE A 82 -14.73 -0.44 8.20
N GLN A 83 -15.87 -0.87 8.77
CA GLN A 83 -16.08 -2.23 9.20
C GLN A 83 -15.99 -3.22 8.03
N ALA A 84 -16.51 -2.85 6.85
CA ALA A 84 -16.41 -3.67 5.65
C ALA A 84 -14.97 -3.73 5.12
N GLU A 85 -14.23 -2.61 5.14
CA GLU A 85 -12.79 -2.56 4.81
C GLU A 85 -12.00 -3.51 5.71
N LEU A 86 -12.15 -3.38 7.03
CA LEU A 86 -11.44 -4.20 8.02
C LEU A 86 -11.76 -5.69 7.88
N ARG A 87 -13.03 -6.02 7.59
CA ARG A 87 -13.44 -7.41 7.31
C ARG A 87 -12.69 -7.99 6.10
N TRP A 88 -12.57 -7.24 5.00
CA TRP A 88 -11.83 -7.70 3.82
C TRP A 88 -10.34 -7.87 4.09
N LEU A 89 -9.75 -6.96 4.88
CA LEU A 89 -8.35 -7.09 5.29
C LEU A 89 -8.13 -8.31 6.20
N ALA A 90 -9.05 -8.61 7.12
CA ALA A 90 -9.00 -9.81 7.95
C ALA A 90 -9.10 -11.10 7.11
N LEU A 91 -10.02 -11.15 6.14
CA LEU A 91 -10.12 -12.28 5.20
C LEU A 91 -8.86 -12.44 4.34
N ALA A 92 -8.19 -11.34 4.00
CA ALA A 92 -6.92 -11.37 3.27
C ALA A 92 -5.80 -12.03 4.10
N ARG A 93 -5.77 -11.84 5.43
CA ARG A 93 -4.87 -12.59 6.32
C ARG A 93 -5.09 -14.10 6.21
N GLU A 94 -6.35 -14.54 6.25
CA GLU A 94 -6.70 -15.96 6.12
C GLU A 94 -6.31 -16.55 4.76
N ALA A 95 -6.27 -15.71 3.72
CA ALA A 95 -5.82 -16.08 2.39
C ALA A 95 -4.28 -16.11 2.23
N GLY A 96 -3.52 -15.64 3.25
CA GLY A 96 -2.07 -15.68 3.28
C GLY A 96 -1.38 -14.32 3.07
N CYS A 97 -2.11 -13.20 3.08
CA CYS A 97 -1.50 -11.88 3.11
C CYS A 97 -0.78 -11.67 4.45
N THR A 98 0.46 -11.22 4.39
CA THR A 98 1.28 -10.94 5.57
C THR A 98 1.35 -9.46 5.92
N TRP A 99 0.90 -8.60 5.02
CA TRP A 99 0.79 -7.16 5.19
C TRP A 99 -0.59 -6.66 4.81
N CYS A 100 -1.06 -5.58 5.45
CA CYS A 100 -2.16 -4.78 4.95
C CYS A 100 -1.81 -3.29 4.94
N ASP A 101 -2.37 -2.57 3.97
CA ASP A 101 -2.39 -1.11 3.90
C ASP A 101 -3.62 -0.64 4.67
N LEU A 102 -3.41 0.07 5.78
CA LEU A 102 -4.45 0.67 6.59
C LEU A 102 -4.34 2.19 6.49
N GLU A 103 -5.41 2.85 6.09
CA GLU A 103 -5.40 4.32 5.98
C GLU A 103 -5.37 4.97 7.37
N ILE A 104 -4.62 6.06 7.51
CA ILE A 104 -4.50 6.79 8.78
C ILE A 104 -5.86 7.31 9.26
N GLU A 105 -6.77 7.63 8.35
CA GLU A 105 -8.14 8.03 8.64
C GLU A 105 -8.93 6.88 9.27
N THR A 106 -8.83 5.67 8.72
CA THR A 106 -9.43 4.46 9.32
C THR A 106 -8.81 4.18 10.68
N PHE A 107 -7.49 4.24 10.79
CA PHE A 107 -6.77 4.00 12.04
C PHE A 107 -7.23 4.92 13.17
N ARG A 108 -7.42 6.22 12.89
CA ARG A 108 -7.85 7.22 13.88
C ARG A 108 -9.27 7.01 14.43
N GLU A 109 -10.11 6.32 13.67
CA GLU A 109 -11.47 5.99 14.10
C GLU A 109 -11.55 4.70 14.93
N LEU A 110 -10.44 3.95 15.00
CA LEU A 110 -10.37 2.75 15.81
C LEU A 110 -10.10 3.08 17.28
N PRO A 111 -10.69 2.31 18.23
CA PRO A 111 -10.31 2.42 19.62
C PRO A 111 -8.82 2.15 19.83
N CYS A 112 -8.19 2.92 20.71
CA CYS A 112 -6.77 2.76 21.03
C CYS A 112 -6.46 1.31 21.42
N GLY A 113 -5.40 0.73 20.84
CA GLY A 113 -4.97 -0.64 21.12
C GLY A 113 -5.84 -1.74 20.49
N SER A 114 -6.87 -1.40 19.70
CA SER A 114 -7.80 -2.41 19.13
C SER A 114 -7.24 -3.17 17.93
N ILE A 115 -6.17 -2.70 17.28
CA ILE A 115 -5.61 -3.30 16.04
C ILE A 115 -5.34 -4.81 16.22
N GLY A 116 -4.76 -5.22 17.33
CA GLY A 116 -4.44 -6.63 17.60
C GLY A 116 -5.65 -7.56 17.62
N SER A 117 -6.85 -7.05 17.96
CA SER A 117 -8.10 -7.82 18.02
C SER A 117 -8.85 -7.89 16.68
N LEU A 118 -8.46 -7.11 15.68
CA LEU A 118 -9.19 -7.00 14.40
C LEU A 118 -8.92 -8.16 13.42
N GLY A 119 -8.03 -9.09 13.77
CA GLY A 119 -7.68 -10.20 12.89
C GLY A 119 -6.97 -9.79 11.60
N LEU A 120 -6.38 -8.59 11.54
CA LEU A 120 -5.66 -8.09 10.37
C LEU A 120 -4.38 -8.89 10.09
N PRO A 121 -3.80 -8.80 8.88
CA PRO A 121 -2.45 -9.32 8.61
C PRO A 121 -1.45 -8.88 9.69
N PRO A 122 -0.45 -9.71 10.00
CA PRO A 122 0.43 -9.49 11.16
C PRO A 122 1.30 -8.23 11.05
N ARG A 123 1.37 -7.63 9.87
CA ARG A 123 2.14 -6.40 9.64
C ARG A 123 1.27 -5.33 9.00
N ILE A 124 1.38 -4.12 9.51
CA ILE A 124 0.58 -2.97 9.09
C ILE A 124 1.47 -1.92 8.43
N LEU A 125 1.11 -1.57 7.19
CA LEU A 125 1.57 -0.38 6.51
C LEU A 125 0.53 0.71 6.72
N LEU A 126 0.80 1.65 7.62
CA LEU A 126 -0.09 2.78 7.85
C LEU A 126 0.12 3.84 6.77
N SER A 127 -0.92 4.16 6.01
CA SER A 127 -0.81 5.01 4.83
C SER A 127 -1.54 6.34 4.98
N LEU A 128 -0.87 7.41 4.55
CA LEU A 128 -1.42 8.74 4.37
C LEU A 128 -1.45 9.07 2.86
N HIS A 129 -2.59 9.53 2.36
CA HIS A 129 -2.74 10.00 0.98
C HIS A 129 -3.22 11.45 0.96
N ASP A 130 -2.46 12.34 0.31
CA ASP A 130 -2.89 13.71 0.04
C ASP A 130 -2.70 14.00 -1.47
N PHE A 131 -3.81 14.03 -2.21
CA PHE A 131 -3.83 14.24 -3.66
C PHE A 131 -3.71 15.71 -4.06
N GLN A 132 -3.70 16.63 -3.10
CA GLN A 132 -3.70 18.07 -3.35
C GLN A 132 -2.35 18.71 -3.11
N ARG A 133 -1.63 18.28 -2.05
CA ARG A 133 -0.39 18.91 -1.61
C ARG A 133 0.46 18.00 -0.72
N LEU A 134 1.67 18.43 -0.48
CA LEU A 134 2.52 17.86 0.56
C LEU A 134 2.07 18.39 1.93
N PRO A 135 1.68 17.55 2.91
CA PRO A 135 1.29 18.00 4.24
C PRO A 135 2.40 18.78 4.96
N VAL A 136 2.03 19.83 5.69
CA VAL A 136 3.00 20.71 6.37
C VAL A 136 3.68 20.01 7.56
N ARG A 137 2.94 19.16 8.30
CA ARG A 137 3.41 18.50 9.53
C ARG A 137 3.85 17.05 9.28
N LEU A 138 4.63 16.82 8.25
CA LEU A 138 5.08 15.46 7.86
C LEU A 138 5.85 14.75 8.99
N THR A 139 6.75 15.43 9.66
CA THR A 139 7.60 14.83 10.71
C THR A 139 6.77 14.33 11.90
N SER A 140 5.80 15.12 12.37
CA SER A 140 4.95 14.71 13.50
C SER A 140 4.00 13.57 13.11
N LEU A 141 3.46 13.59 11.90
CA LEU A 141 2.63 12.50 11.37
C LEU A 141 3.43 11.20 11.27
N SER A 142 4.64 11.25 10.72
CA SER A 142 5.52 10.09 10.61
C SER A 142 5.90 9.54 11.99
N ALA A 143 6.26 10.39 12.95
CA ALA A 143 6.65 9.97 14.29
C ALA A 143 5.50 9.24 15.00
N THR A 144 4.28 9.78 14.99
CA THR A 144 3.12 9.15 15.63
C THR A 144 2.79 7.82 14.96
N ALA A 145 2.79 7.77 13.62
CA ALA A 145 2.48 6.58 12.87
C ALA A 145 3.49 5.44 13.09
N HIS A 146 4.77 5.75 13.28
CA HIS A 146 5.82 4.74 13.55
C HIS A 146 5.70 4.04 14.90
N LEU A 147 4.97 4.61 15.86
CA LEU A 147 4.73 3.97 17.16
C LEU A 147 3.68 2.86 17.07
N GLU A 148 2.82 2.89 16.05
CA GLU A 148 1.62 2.06 15.96
C GLU A 148 1.65 1.08 14.76
N ALA A 149 2.64 1.21 13.86
CA ALA A 149 2.68 0.43 12.64
C ALA A 149 4.08 -0.14 12.34
N ASP A 150 4.12 -1.21 11.56
CA ASP A 150 5.38 -1.82 11.10
C ASP A 150 6.09 -1.00 10.03
N ALA A 151 5.34 -0.24 9.25
CA ALA A 151 5.85 0.72 8.28
C ALA A 151 4.84 1.85 8.04
N VAL A 152 5.32 2.98 7.53
CA VAL A 152 4.49 4.15 7.21
C VAL A 152 4.65 4.50 5.74
N LYS A 153 3.55 4.76 5.05
CA LYS A 153 3.54 5.25 3.68
C LYS A 153 2.99 6.67 3.63
N ILE A 154 3.72 7.58 2.98
CA ILE A 154 3.26 8.92 2.67
C ILE A 154 3.20 9.06 1.16
N ALA A 155 1.99 9.08 0.62
CA ALA A 155 1.69 9.34 -0.77
C ALA A 155 1.10 10.75 -0.88
N ALA A 156 1.88 11.70 -1.38
CA ALA A 156 1.49 13.09 -1.42
C ALA A 156 1.78 13.75 -2.77
N HIS A 157 0.85 14.60 -3.22
CA HIS A 157 1.06 15.38 -4.43
C HIS A 157 2.15 16.43 -4.19
N VAL A 158 3.18 16.42 -5.03
CA VAL A 158 4.26 17.40 -4.99
C VAL A 158 4.13 18.36 -6.16
N ARG A 159 4.23 19.65 -5.87
CA ARG A 159 4.08 20.72 -6.87
C ARG A 159 5.41 21.24 -7.37
N THR A 160 6.46 21.03 -6.58
CA THR A 160 7.82 21.47 -6.88
C THR A 160 8.81 20.33 -6.64
N PHE A 161 9.98 20.42 -7.26
CA PHE A 161 11.10 19.50 -6.98
C PHE A 161 11.50 19.55 -5.49
N ALA A 162 11.47 20.75 -4.89
CA ALA A 162 11.76 20.91 -3.46
C ALA A 162 10.78 20.15 -2.55
N ASP A 163 9.49 20.06 -2.92
CA ASP A 163 8.52 19.24 -2.20
C ASP A 163 8.88 17.76 -2.25
N GLY A 164 9.31 17.29 -3.43
CA GLY A 164 9.80 15.92 -3.60
C GLY A 164 11.00 15.63 -2.70
N LEU A 165 11.99 16.50 -2.68
CA LEU A 165 13.17 16.38 -1.82
C LEU A 165 12.80 16.42 -0.33
N ARG A 166 11.87 17.28 0.09
CA ARG A 166 11.38 17.32 1.49
C ARG A 166 10.75 16.01 1.90
N LEU A 167 9.97 15.36 1.03
CA LEU A 167 9.40 14.05 1.31
C LEU A 167 10.48 12.97 1.40
N LEU A 168 11.44 12.97 0.48
CA LEU A 168 12.57 12.03 0.50
C LEU A 168 13.46 12.22 1.74
N HIS A 169 13.68 13.45 2.19
CA HIS A 169 14.50 13.70 3.38
C HIS A 169 13.98 13.02 4.65
N LEU A 170 12.68 12.71 4.70
CA LEU A 170 12.09 11.96 5.82
C LEU A 170 12.54 10.49 5.84
N THR A 171 12.85 9.90 4.71
CA THR A 171 13.29 8.49 4.65
C THR A 171 14.61 8.26 5.37
N GLY A 172 15.47 9.28 5.44
CA GLY A 172 16.70 9.26 6.24
C GLY A 172 16.49 9.46 7.75
N ARG A 173 15.28 9.88 8.17
CA ARG A 173 14.95 10.13 9.59
C ARG A 173 14.08 9.05 10.22
N PHE A 174 13.33 8.32 9.40
CA PHE A 174 12.38 7.31 9.86
C PHE A 174 12.63 6.00 9.12
N ASP A 175 13.08 5.01 9.84
CA ASP A 175 13.20 3.65 9.32
C ASP A 175 11.82 3.15 8.84
N LYS A 176 11.81 2.41 7.73
CA LYS A 176 10.60 1.82 7.17
C LYS A 176 9.55 2.84 6.66
N LEU A 177 9.97 4.06 6.33
CA LEU A 177 9.14 5.01 5.62
C LEU A 177 9.11 4.69 4.13
N VAL A 178 7.91 4.69 3.57
CA VAL A 178 7.66 4.57 2.13
C VAL A 178 7.24 5.93 1.60
N ALA A 179 8.13 6.57 0.85
CA ALA A 179 7.88 7.88 0.24
C ALA A 179 7.33 7.70 -1.18
N VAL A 180 6.13 8.23 -1.43
CA VAL A 180 5.47 8.18 -2.74
C VAL A 180 5.12 9.61 -3.18
N PRO A 181 6.08 10.38 -3.71
CA PRO A 181 5.78 11.68 -4.31
C PRO A 181 4.92 11.48 -5.57
N MET A 182 3.71 12.05 -5.56
CA MET A 182 2.73 11.93 -6.65
C MET A 182 2.77 13.15 -7.59
N GLY A 183 2.21 12.99 -8.78
CA GLY A 183 2.20 14.00 -9.84
C GLY A 183 3.43 13.91 -10.75
N GLU A 184 3.39 14.61 -11.88
CA GLU A 184 4.46 14.59 -12.91
C GLU A 184 5.81 15.04 -12.34
N VAL A 185 5.82 16.12 -11.56
CA VAL A 185 7.02 16.65 -10.90
C VAL A 185 7.59 15.62 -9.89
N GLY A 186 6.74 14.78 -9.32
CA GLY A 186 7.12 13.74 -8.36
C GLY A 186 7.89 12.57 -8.96
N LEU A 187 7.88 12.38 -10.28
CA LEU A 187 8.50 11.24 -10.94
C LEU A 187 10.00 11.11 -10.61
N HIS A 188 10.75 12.19 -10.70
CA HIS A 188 12.19 12.18 -10.40
C HIS A 188 12.47 11.76 -8.96
N ALA A 189 11.68 12.28 -8.00
CA ALA A 189 11.81 11.91 -6.60
C ALA A 189 11.39 10.44 -6.35
N ARG A 190 10.42 9.89 -7.09
CA ARG A 190 10.07 8.47 -7.01
C ARG A 190 11.20 7.56 -7.44
N ILE A 191 11.91 7.91 -8.53
CA ILE A 191 13.08 7.15 -9.00
C ILE A 191 14.18 7.16 -7.93
N LEU A 192 14.41 8.29 -7.30
CA LEU A 192 15.41 8.44 -6.24
C LEU A 192 15.00 7.84 -4.91
N ALA A 193 13.70 7.62 -4.66
CA ALA A 193 13.18 7.24 -3.35
C ALA A 193 13.88 6.02 -2.74
N LEU A 194 14.12 4.97 -3.52
CA LEU A 194 14.82 3.77 -3.02
C LEU A 194 16.26 4.04 -2.63
N ARG A 195 16.95 4.91 -3.37
CA ARG A 195 18.32 5.32 -3.07
C ARG A 195 18.39 6.14 -1.80
N GLU A 196 17.41 7.01 -1.60
CA GLU A 196 17.31 7.90 -0.44
C GLU A 196 16.74 7.21 0.83
N GLY A 197 16.50 5.90 0.77
CA GLY A 197 16.12 5.12 1.95
C GLY A 197 14.64 4.76 2.05
N SER A 198 13.80 5.08 1.04
CA SER A 198 12.42 4.59 1.03
C SER A 198 12.39 3.08 1.15
N ALA A 199 11.54 2.54 2.02
CA ALA A 199 11.45 1.11 2.26
C ALA A 199 10.93 0.32 1.06
N LEU A 200 10.03 0.92 0.27
CA LEU A 200 9.47 0.36 -0.96
C LEU A 200 9.35 1.43 -2.05
N ALA A 201 9.34 0.99 -3.30
CA ALA A 201 8.82 1.74 -4.45
C ALA A 201 7.69 0.93 -5.11
N TYR A 202 6.65 1.62 -5.54
CA TYR A 202 5.49 1.01 -6.18
C TYR A 202 5.60 1.08 -7.70
N ALA A 203 5.40 -0.04 -8.38
CA ALA A 203 5.34 -0.14 -9.83
C ALA A 203 4.02 -0.81 -10.25
N PRO A 204 3.22 -0.21 -11.16
CA PRO A 204 2.00 -0.85 -11.65
C PRO A 204 2.34 -2.03 -12.55
N ILE A 205 1.48 -3.05 -12.54
CA ILE A 205 1.48 -4.12 -13.53
C ILE A 205 0.31 -3.84 -14.47
N GLY A 206 0.60 -3.43 -15.70
CA GLY A 206 -0.41 -2.96 -16.64
C GLY A 206 -0.73 -1.47 -16.45
N GLU A 207 -2.01 -1.11 -16.32
CA GLU A 207 -2.43 0.28 -16.22
C GLU A 207 -1.99 0.96 -14.91
N ALA A 208 -1.65 2.25 -15.00
CA ALA A 208 -1.29 3.06 -13.85
C ALA A 208 -2.45 3.15 -12.83
N THR A 209 -2.16 2.94 -11.56
CA THR A 209 -3.17 2.98 -10.47
C THR A 209 -3.15 4.27 -9.67
N ALA A 210 -2.20 5.17 -9.96
CA ALA A 210 -2.08 6.47 -9.32
C ALA A 210 -1.39 7.48 -10.26
N PRO A 211 -1.66 8.79 -10.13
CA PRO A 211 -1.02 9.83 -10.94
C PRO A 211 0.51 9.79 -10.86
N GLY A 212 1.17 9.90 -12.02
CA GLY A 212 2.64 9.92 -12.11
C GLY A 212 3.31 8.54 -11.98
N GLN A 213 2.55 7.43 -12.07
CA GLN A 213 3.15 6.11 -12.24
C GLN A 213 3.58 5.93 -13.70
N VAL A 214 4.76 5.33 -13.88
CA VAL A 214 5.29 4.90 -15.18
C VAL A 214 5.02 3.42 -15.31
N SER A 215 4.41 3.04 -16.41
CA SER A 215 4.19 1.64 -16.83
C SER A 215 5.45 1.08 -17.47
#